data_241c580f46e91381d361ac9b7911d05d
#
_entry.id   241c580f46e91381d361ac9b7911d05d
#
_cell.length_a   1.000
_cell.length_b   1.000
_cell.length_c   1.000
_cell.angle_alpha   90.00
_cell.angle_beta   90.00
_cell.angle_gamma   90.00
#
_symmetry.space_group_name_H-M   'P 1'
#
loop_
_entity.id
_entity.type
_entity.pdbx_description
1 polymer ?
#
loop_
_entity_poly.entity_id
_entity_poly.type
_entity_poly.pdbx_seq_one_letter_code
_entity_poly.pdbx_strand_id
1 'polypeptide(L)'
;MFDKIKRYWATASRPSKHFSLGFLTLGGFAMGLIFWGGFNTAMEFTNTETFCTGCHEMRENVYEELQYTIHFSNRSGVRAKCSDCHVPHEWTDKFARKMQASMEVWGKVFGTITTREKFLDKRLHLAQNEWARLKANDSLECRNCHDFDYMDFTKQSTRASNQHSTSLASGDKTCIDCHKGIAHELPDMSGVPGWDDVVSAQR
;
A
#
# COMPACT_ATOMS: atom_id res chain seq x y z
N MET A 1 3.55 31.79 -25.12
CA MET A 1 2.79 30.73 -24.45
C MET A 1 1.38 31.21 -24.02
N PHE A 2 1.25 32.38 -23.39
CA PHE A 2 -0.02 32.95 -22.96
C PHE A 2 -1.03 33.23 -24.08
N ASP A 3 -0.59 33.65 -25.26
CA ASP A 3 -1.48 33.92 -26.38
C ASP A 3 -2.13 32.65 -26.95
N LYS A 4 -1.41 31.50 -26.92
CA LYS A 4 -2.00 30.22 -27.27
C LYS A 4 -3.11 29.82 -26.29
N ILE A 5 -2.86 29.98 -24.99
CA ILE A 5 -3.84 29.68 -23.93
C ILE A 5 -5.08 30.57 -24.08
N LYS A 6 -4.91 31.89 -24.28
CA LYS A 6 -6.02 32.83 -24.53
C LYS A 6 -6.85 32.42 -25.76
N ARG A 7 -6.18 32.01 -26.84
CA ARG A 7 -6.87 31.58 -28.06
C ARG A 7 -7.67 30.29 -27.85
N TYR A 8 -7.10 29.30 -27.13
CA TYR A 8 -7.83 28.07 -26.77
C TYR A 8 -9.01 28.36 -25.87
N TRP A 9 -8.85 29.23 -24.86
CA TRP A 9 -9.92 29.65 -23.98
C TRP A 9 -11.04 30.35 -24.72
N ALA A 10 -10.73 31.31 -25.59
CA ALA A 10 -11.70 32.00 -26.42
C ALA A 10 -12.46 31.06 -27.37
N THR A 11 -11.80 29.98 -27.85
CA THR A 11 -12.47 28.96 -28.66
C THR A 11 -13.38 28.06 -27.82
N ALA A 12 -12.91 27.63 -26.65
CA ALA A 12 -13.65 26.75 -25.75
C ALA A 12 -14.88 27.44 -25.12
N SER A 13 -14.82 28.76 -24.90
CA SER A 13 -15.92 29.55 -24.31
C SER A 13 -16.94 30.05 -25.35
N ARG A 14 -16.80 29.74 -26.63
CA ARG A 14 -17.79 30.12 -27.63
C ARG A 14 -19.10 29.36 -27.44
N PRO A 15 -20.27 30.05 -27.57
CA PRO A 15 -21.57 29.36 -27.56
C PRO A 15 -21.63 28.31 -28.66
N SER A 16 -22.09 27.10 -28.32
CA SER A 16 -22.28 26.03 -29.31
C SER A 16 -23.44 26.38 -30.24
N LYS A 17 -23.24 26.19 -31.57
CA LYS A 17 -24.32 26.32 -32.56
C LYS A 17 -25.15 25.04 -32.69
N HIS A 18 -24.64 23.91 -32.20
CA HIS A 18 -25.25 22.60 -32.40
C HIS A 18 -25.90 22.03 -31.15
N PHE A 19 -25.48 22.47 -29.95
CA PHE A 19 -25.96 21.94 -28.68
C PHE A 19 -26.46 23.07 -27.79
N SER A 20 -27.65 22.90 -27.17
CA SER A 20 -28.15 23.84 -26.19
C SER A 20 -27.28 23.84 -24.93
N LEU A 21 -27.27 24.95 -24.20
CA LEU A 21 -26.60 25.07 -22.89
C LEU A 21 -27.07 23.99 -21.92
N GLY A 22 -28.38 23.72 -21.90
CA GLY A 22 -28.97 22.68 -21.05
C GLY A 22 -28.42 21.30 -21.36
N PHE A 23 -28.30 20.96 -22.68
CA PHE A 23 -27.72 19.67 -23.08
C PHE A 23 -26.25 19.53 -22.66
N LEU A 24 -25.44 20.58 -22.85
CA LEU A 24 -24.03 20.56 -22.48
C LEU A 24 -23.85 20.47 -20.95
N THR A 25 -24.68 21.21 -20.18
CA THR A 25 -24.61 21.19 -18.71
C THR A 25 -25.03 19.83 -18.15
N LEU A 26 -26.19 19.32 -18.59
CA LEU A 26 -26.69 18.02 -18.11
C LEU A 26 -25.84 16.88 -18.60
N GLY A 27 -25.38 16.92 -19.85
CA GLY A 27 -24.48 15.93 -20.41
C GLY A 27 -23.12 15.93 -19.71
N GLY A 28 -22.55 17.11 -19.47
CA GLY A 28 -21.31 17.25 -18.70
C GLY A 28 -21.43 16.75 -17.26
N PHE A 29 -22.55 17.07 -16.60
CA PHE A 29 -22.83 16.59 -15.26
C PHE A 29 -22.98 15.05 -15.23
N ALA A 30 -23.76 14.48 -16.14
CA ALA A 30 -23.92 13.03 -16.25
C ALA A 30 -22.59 12.32 -16.53
N MET A 31 -21.79 12.85 -17.47
CA MET A 31 -20.45 12.32 -17.75
C MET A 31 -19.52 12.43 -16.54
N GLY A 32 -19.58 13.51 -15.79
CA GLY A 32 -18.83 13.68 -14.54
C GLY A 32 -19.20 12.63 -13.48
N LEU A 33 -20.47 12.34 -13.31
CA LEU A 33 -20.95 11.30 -12.40
C LEU A 33 -20.46 9.90 -12.85
N ILE A 34 -20.57 9.60 -14.15
CA ILE A 34 -20.12 8.31 -14.71
C ILE A 34 -18.60 8.17 -14.56
N PHE A 35 -17.85 9.23 -14.88
CA PHE A 35 -16.40 9.23 -14.72
C PHE A 35 -16.00 9.02 -13.25
N TRP A 36 -16.59 9.79 -12.34
CA TRP A 36 -16.27 9.69 -10.92
C TRP A 36 -16.64 8.33 -10.33
N GLY A 37 -17.85 7.84 -10.64
CA GLY A 37 -18.29 6.51 -10.22
C GLY A 37 -17.41 5.40 -10.77
N GLY A 38 -17.10 5.44 -12.08
CA GLY A 38 -16.22 4.47 -12.73
C GLY A 38 -14.80 4.50 -12.17
N PHE A 39 -14.25 5.71 -11.95
CA PHE A 39 -12.94 5.88 -11.35
C PHE A 39 -12.86 5.28 -9.94
N ASN A 40 -13.81 5.62 -9.06
CA ASN A 40 -13.84 5.06 -7.70
C ASN A 40 -14.03 3.53 -7.72
N THR A 41 -14.90 3.02 -8.59
CA THR A 41 -15.08 1.57 -8.76
C THR A 41 -13.78 0.88 -9.18
N ALA A 42 -13.03 1.46 -10.12
CA ALA A 42 -11.73 0.92 -10.54
C ALA A 42 -10.70 0.98 -9.41
N MET A 43 -10.68 2.07 -8.63
CA MET A 43 -9.81 2.20 -7.46
C MET A 43 -10.09 1.11 -6.42
N GLU A 44 -11.34 0.83 -6.10
CA GLU A 44 -11.70 -0.21 -5.13
C GLU A 44 -11.54 -1.62 -5.71
N PHE A 45 -11.87 -1.85 -6.97
CA PHE A 45 -11.62 -3.14 -7.62
C PHE A 45 -10.14 -3.54 -7.55
N THR A 46 -9.25 -2.60 -7.79
CA THR A 46 -7.79 -2.83 -7.71
C THR A 46 -7.24 -2.95 -6.27
N ASN A 47 -8.10 -2.82 -5.24
CA ASN A 47 -7.78 -3.13 -3.84
C ASN A 47 -8.24 -4.53 -3.42
N THR A 48 -8.95 -5.25 -4.27
CA THR A 48 -9.42 -6.60 -3.94
C THR A 48 -8.25 -7.59 -3.91
N GLU A 49 -8.33 -8.55 -2.99
CA GLU A 49 -7.35 -9.63 -2.91
C GLU A 49 -7.30 -10.43 -4.21
N THR A 50 -8.45 -10.63 -4.85
CA THR A 50 -8.56 -11.30 -6.17
C THR A 50 -7.73 -10.58 -7.24
N PHE A 51 -7.74 -9.24 -7.24
CA PHE A 51 -6.91 -8.47 -8.15
C PHE A 51 -5.42 -8.66 -7.86
N CYS A 52 -5.02 -8.54 -6.59
CA CYS A 52 -3.62 -8.68 -6.18
C CYS A 52 -3.07 -10.09 -6.49
N THR A 53 -3.86 -11.14 -6.18
CA THR A 53 -3.47 -12.54 -6.41
C THR A 53 -3.75 -13.02 -7.84
N GLY A 54 -4.25 -12.15 -8.72
CA GLY A 54 -4.39 -12.41 -10.15
C GLY A 54 -3.07 -12.64 -10.87
N CYS A 55 -1.96 -12.08 -10.34
CA CYS A 55 -0.61 -12.38 -10.82
C CYS A 55 -0.07 -13.61 -10.11
N HIS A 56 0.47 -14.58 -10.86
CA HIS A 56 0.99 -15.82 -10.29
C HIS A 56 2.17 -15.57 -9.34
N GLU A 57 3.00 -14.56 -9.60
CA GLU A 57 4.12 -14.19 -8.74
C GLU A 57 3.65 -13.78 -7.33
N MET A 58 2.51 -13.11 -7.24
CA MET A 58 1.92 -12.72 -5.96
C MET A 58 1.28 -13.93 -5.27
N ARG A 59 0.56 -14.76 -6.03
CA ARG A 59 -0.18 -15.90 -5.51
C ARG A 59 0.76 -17.00 -4.99
N GLU A 60 1.80 -17.35 -5.76
CA GLU A 60 2.69 -18.47 -5.49
C GLU A 60 3.84 -18.15 -4.53
N ASN A 61 4.01 -16.88 -4.17
CA ASN A 61 5.01 -16.42 -3.22
C ASN A 61 4.32 -15.79 -1.99
N VAL A 62 4.13 -14.50 -2.03
CA VAL A 62 3.71 -13.73 -0.85
C VAL A 62 2.31 -14.06 -0.33
N TYR A 63 1.37 -14.47 -1.20
CA TYR A 63 0.04 -14.85 -0.74
C TYR A 63 0.05 -16.22 -0.04
N GLU A 64 0.79 -17.17 -0.55
CA GLU A 64 0.97 -18.47 0.10
C GLU A 64 1.58 -18.29 1.49
N GLU A 65 2.63 -17.47 1.63
CA GLU A 65 3.25 -17.17 2.91
C GLU A 65 2.29 -16.49 3.89
N LEU A 66 1.46 -15.53 3.41
CA LEU A 66 0.47 -14.85 4.24
C LEU A 66 -0.50 -15.82 4.91
N GLN A 67 -0.90 -16.91 4.22
CA GLN A 67 -1.88 -17.88 4.72
C GLN A 67 -1.44 -18.58 6.01
N TYR A 68 -0.15 -18.64 6.29
CA TYR A 68 0.41 -19.26 7.50
C TYR A 68 0.63 -18.27 8.64
N THR A 69 0.17 -17.02 8.51
CA THR A 69 0.36 -15.99 9.52
C THR A 69 -0.87 -15.74 10.36
N ILE A 70 -0.68 -15.13 11.54
CA ILE A 70 -1.78 -14.68 12.40
C ILE A 70 -2.60 -13.55 11.79
N HIS A 71 -2.09 -12.87 10.76
CA HIS A 71 -2.84 -11.86 10.02
C HIS A 71 -3.82 -12.48 9.03
N PHE A 72 -3.62 -13.71 8.63
CA PHE A 72 -4.56 -14.46 7.81
C PHE A 72 -5.61 -15.20 8.63
N SER A 73 -5.18 -15.88 9.70
CA SER A 73 -6.06 -16.67 10.56
C SER A 73 -5.68 -16.52 12.02
N ASN A 74 -6.60 -16.07 12.84
CA ASN A 74 -6.37 -15.83 14.27
C ASN A 74 -7.65 -16.04 15.10
N ARG A 75 -7.48 -16.02 16.42
CA ARG A 75 -8.59 -16.24 17.38
C ARG A 75 -9.65 -15.14 17.38
N SER A 76 -9.35 -13.93 16.89
CA SER A 76 -10.31 -12.81 16.85
C SER A 76 -11.21 -12.85 15.62
N GLY A 77 -10.85 -13.63 14.58
CA GLY A 77 -11.54 -13.68 13.30
C GLY A 77 -11.32 -12.44 12.42
N VAL A 78 -10.48 -11.49 12.84
CA VAL A 78 -10.11 -10.32 12.02
C VAL A 78 -8.99 -10.72 11.07
N ARG A 79 -9.28 -10.76 9.78
CA ARG A 79 -8.32 -11.11 8.74
C ARG A 79 -7.84 -9.87 8.01
N ALA A 80 -6.53 -9.69 7.93
CA ALA A 80 -5.93 -8.67 7.09
C ALA A 80 -5.84 -9.13 5.63
N LYS A 81 -6.19 -8.25 4.70
CA LYS A 81 -6.03 -8.43 3.24
C LYS A 81 -4.78 -7.70 2.76
N CYS A 82 -4.34 -8.00 1.55
CA CYS A 82 -3.19 -7.33 0.95
C CYS A 82 -3.29 -5.79 1.02
N SER A 83 -4.47 -5.26 0.69
CA SER A 83 -4.73 -3.82 0.69
C SER A 83 -4.64 -3.18 2.08
N ASP A 84 -4.94 -3.92 3.15
CA ASP A 84 -4.97 -3.35 4.50
C ASP A 84 -3.56 -2.97 5.00
N CYS A 85 -2.52 -3.63 4.46
CA CYS A 85 -1.12 -3.34 4.78
C CYS A 85 -0.40 -2.54 3.68
N HIS A 86 -0.84 -2.68 2.41
CA HIS A 86 -0.12 -2.13 1.26
C HIS A 86 -0.75 -0.89 0.64
N VAL A 87 -1.98 -0.53 1.02
CA VAL A 87 -2.72 0.59 0.44
C VAL A 87 -3.32 1.45 1.54
N PRO A 88 -2.88 2.70 1.68
CA PRO A 88 -3.45 3.64 2.65
C PRO A 88 -4.97 3.83 2.45
N HIS A 89 -5.69 4.06 3.54
CA HIS A 89 -7.12 4.31 3.49
C HIS A 89 -7.46 5.71 2.98
N GLU A 90 -6.64 6.71 3.33
CA GLU A 90 -6.81 8.09 2.90
C GLU A 90 -6.72 8.22 1.37
N TRP A 91 -7.63 8.98 0.78
CA TRP A 91 -7.81 9.02 -0.67
C TRP A 91 -6.57 9.51 -1.42
N THR A 92 -5.93 10.57 -0.94
CA THR A 92 -4.73 11.14 -1.56
C THR A 92 -3.56 10.17 -1.54
N ASP A 93 -3.35 9.51 -0.39
CA ASP A 93 -2.26 8.57 -0.20
C ASP A 93 -2.53 7.26 -0.96
N LYS A 94 -3.81 6.82 -0.99
CA LYS A 94 -4.26 5.71 -1.82
C LYS A 94 -3.95 5.96 -3.29
N PHE A 95 -4.28 7.14 -3.80
CA PHE A 95 -3.98 7.52 -5.19
C PHE A 95 -2.46 7.55 -5.46
N ALA A 96 -1.68 8.20 -4.59
CA ALA A 96 -0.23 8.24 -4.69
C ALA A 96 0.38 6.82 -4.69
N ARG A 97 -0.09 5.94 -3.79
CA ARG A 97 0.36 4.54 -3.74
C ARG A 97 0.03 3.77 -5.03
N LYS A 98 -1.17 4.00 -5.61
CA LYS A 98 -1.55 3.39 -6.90
C LYS A 98 -0.65 3.84 -8.04
N MET A 99 -0.29 5.12 -8.07
CA MET A 99 0.67 5.63 -9.06
C MET A 99 2.05 4.98 -8.90
N GLN A 100 2.53 4.80 -7.68
CA GLN A 100 3.78 4.07 -7.41
C GLN A 100 3.68 2.60 -7.84
N ALA A 101 2.58 1.92 -7.48
CA ALA A 101 2.34 0.53 -7.84
C ALA A 101 2.25 0.28 -9.35
N SER A 102 1.97 1.31 -10.15
CA SER A 102 2.00 1.17 -11.61
C SER A 102 3.39 0.76 -12.13
N MET A 103 4.46 1.14 -11.44
CA MET A 103 5.83 0.70 -11.77
C MET A 103 6.05 -0.79 -11.51
N GLU A 104 5.35 -1.37 -10.53
CA GLU A 104 5.36 -2.81 -10.24
C GLU A 104 4.68 -3.59 -11.37
N VAL A 105 3.60 -3.05 -11.93
CA VAL A 105 2.92 -3.60 -13.11
C VAL A 105 3.85 -3.58 -14.32
N TRP A 106 4.62 -2.52 -14.52
CA TRP A 106 5.64 -2.48 -15.57
C TRP A 106 6.71 -3.55 -15.36
N GLY A 107 7.14 -3.79 -14.11
CA GLY A 107 8.04 -4.88 -13.77
C GLY A 107 7.51 -6.24 -14.22
N LYS A 108 6.20 -6.49 -14.06
CA LYS A 108 5.51 -7.68 -14.59
C LYS A 108 5.54 -7.72 -16.12
N VAL A 109 5.15 -6.63 -16.78
CA VAL A 109 5.06 -6.55 -18.26
C VAL A 109 6.43 -6.81 -18.90
N PHE A 110 7.50 -6.29 -18.33
CA PHE A 110 8.87 -6.48 -18.83
C PHE A 110 9.56 -7.75 -18.30
N GLY A 111 8.87 -8.59 -17.54
CA GLY A 111 9.37 -9.90 -17.13
C GLY A 111 10.49 -9.86 -16.08
N THR A 112 10.56 -8.81 -15.26
CA THR A 112 11.65 -8.66 -14.28
C THR A 112 11.47 -9.51 -13.02
N ILE A 113 10.26 -10.04 -12.77
CA ILE A 113 9.90 -10.87 -11.61
C ILE A 113 9.05 -12.09 -12.00
N THR A 114 9.13 -12.54 -13.24
CA THR A 114 8.23 -13.55 -13.83
C THR A 114 8.50 -14.99 -13.36
N THR A 115 9.59 -15.26 -12.67
CA THR A 115 9.87 -16.58 -12.09
C THR A 115 10.15 -16.45 -10.62
N ARG A 116 9.99 -17.59 -9.88
CA ARG A 116 10.27 -17.63 -8.44
C ARG A 116 11.72 -17.22 -8.14
N GLU A 117 12.68 -17.67 -8.94
CA GLU A 117 14.09 -17.32 -8.77
C GLU A 117 14.31 -15.81 -8.90
N LYS A 118 13.76 -15.20 -9.95
CA LYS A 118 13.86 -13.75 -10.15
C LYS A 118 13.17 -12.96 -9.03
N PHE A 119 12.07 -13.48 -8.49
CA PHE A 119 11.41 -12.87 -7.34
C PHE A 119 12.30 -12.97 -6.09
N LEU A 120 12.86 -14.13 -5.81
CA LEU A 120 13.73 -14.34 -4.65
C LEU A 120 15.01 -13.49 -4.73
N ASP A 121 15.63 -13.37 -5.89
CA ASP A 121 16.79 -12.50 -6.12
C ASP A 121 16.48 -11.01 -5.80
N LYS A 122 15.25 -10.58 -6.02
CA LYS A 122 14.82 -9.20 -5.76
C LYS A 122 14.15 -9.02 -4.41
N ARG A 123 13.86 -10.09 -3.68
CA ARG A 123 13.04 -10.07 -2.48
C ARG A 123 13.52 -9.06 -1.43
N LEU A 124 14.83 -9.02 -1.17
CA LEU A 124 15.40 -8.07 -0.21
C LEU A 124 15.15 -6.63 -0.65
N HIS A 125 15.39 -6.31 -1.92
CA HIS A 125 15.18 -4.97 -2.45
C HIS A 125 13.70 -4.56 -2.38
N LEU A 126 12.78 -5.46 -2.74
CA LEU A 126 11.34 -5.23 -2.66
C LEU A 126 10.88 -5.01 -1.22
N ALA A 127 11.39 -5.83 -0.30
CA ALA A 127 11.10 -5.71 1.13
C ALA A 127 11.63 -4.38 1.71
N GLN A 128 12.85 -4.00 1.37
CA GLN A 128 13.45 -2.72 1.82
C GLN A 128 12.65 -1.51 1.33
N ASN A 129 12.17 -1.51 0.09
CA ASN A 129 11.32 -0.44 -0.43
C ASN A 129 10.01 -0.32 0.36
N GLU A 130 9.38 -1.46 0.67
CA GLU A 130 8.13 -1.46 1.43
C GLU A 130 8.35 -1.08 2.90
N TRP A 131 9.40 -1.55 3.55
CA TRP A 131 9.75 -1.13 4.90
C TRP A 131 10.06 0.38 4.99
N ALA A 132 10.77 0.92 3.98
CA ALA A 132 11.04 2.36 3.91
C ALA A 132 9.75 3.17 3.75
N ARG A 133 8.79 2.70 2.94
CA ARG A 133 7.48 3.32 2.77
C ARG A 133 6.69 3.32 4.09
N LEU A 134 6.57 2.16 4.73
CA LEU A 134 5.88 2.01 6.01
C LEU A 134 6.54 2.84 7.11
N LYS A 135 7.87 2.95 7.11
CA LYS A 135 8.58 3.81 8.06
C LYS A 135 8.29 5.28 7.82
N ALA A 136 8.27 5.72 6.55
CA ALA A 136 8.05 7.11 6.18
C ALA A 136 6.66 7.65 6.56
N ASN A 137 5.65 6.78 6.66
CA ASN A 137 4.29 7.14 7.07
C ASN A 137 3.95 6.71 8.52
N ASP A 138 4.95 6.48 9.35
CA ASP A 138 4.80 6.04 10.74
C ASP A 138 3.98 4.74 10.89
N SER A 139 4.16 3.81 9.93
CA SER A 139 3.43 2.54 9.89
C SER A 139 1.90 2.71 9.97
N LEU A 140 1.38 3.71 9.24
CA LEU A 140 -0.03 4.10 9.26
C LEU A 140 -0.98 2.91 9.04
N GLU A 141 -0.66 2.03 8.13
CA GLU A 141 -1.49 0.86 7.83
C GLU A 141 -1.59 -0.11 9.01
N CYS A 142 -0.52 -0.24 9.80
CA CYS A 142 -0.54 -1.04 11.02
C CYS A 142 -1.45 -0.39 12.08
N ARG A 143 -1.38 0.93 12.20
CA ARG A 143 -2.15 1.73 13.15
C ARG A 143 -3.64 1.76 12.87
N ASN A 144 -4.07 1.43 11.65
CA ASN A 144 -5.50 1.27 11.34
C ASN A 144 -6.19 0.15 12.13
N CYS A 145 -5.41 -0.83 12.62
CA CYS A 145 -5.91 -1.94 13.45
C CYS A 145 -5.22 -2.03 14.81
N HIS A 146 -3.97 -1.57 14.92
CA HIS A 146 -3.16 -1.60 16.13
C HIS A 146 -2.98 -0.19 16.69
N ASP A 147 -4.00 0.33 17.34
CA ASP A 147 -3.95 1.63 17.98
C ASP A 147 -3.13 1.57 19.28
N PHE A 148 -2.09 2.41 19.36
CA PHE A 148 -1.16 2.45 20.49
C PHE A 148 -1.85 2.79 21.80
N ASP A 149 -2.83 3.68 21.80
CA ASP A 149 -3.51 4.16 23.01
C ASP A 149 -4.36 3.08 23.68
N TYR A 150 -4.74 2.05 22.90
CA TYR A 150 -5.53 0.91 23.40
C TYR A 150 -4.71 -0.37 23.62
N MET A 151 -3.38 -0.31 23.48
CA MET A 151 -2.51 -1.47 23.76
C MET A 151 -2.39 -1.75 25.26
N ASP A 152 -2.77 -2.94 25.68
CA ASP A 152 -2.57 -3.41 27.05
C ASP A 152 -1.14 -3.98 27.20
N PHE A 153 -0.22 -3.17 27.69
CA PHE A 153 1.17 -3.55 27.86
C PHE A 153 1.37 -4.64 28.92
N THR A 154 0.41 -4.82 29.84
CA THR A 154 0.49 -5.87 30.86
C THR A 154 0.31 -7.28 30.28
N LYS A 155 -0.31 -7.39 29.10
CA LYS A 155 -0.52 -8.65 28.39
C LYS A 155 0.59 -8.97 27.36
N GLN A 156 1.56 -8.08 27.24
CA GLN A 156 2.69 -8.24 26.33
C GLN A 156 3.86 -8.90 27.07
N SER A 157 4.81 -9.47 26.31
CA SER A 157 6.08 -9.89 26.89
C SER A 157 6.82 -8.66 27.46
N THR A 158 7.63 -8.86 28.50
CA THR A 158 8.41 -7.78 29.13
C THR A 158 9.20 -6.96 28.12
N ARG A 159 9.79 -7.63 27.12
CA ARG A 159 10.53 -6.98 26.05
C ARG A 159 9.63 -6.12 25.16
N ALA A 160 8.50 -6.67 24.71
CA ALA A 160 7.57 -5.92 23.85
C ALA A 160 7.00 -4.71 24.61
N SER A 161 6.54 -4.90 25.84
CA SER A 161 6.06 -3.84 26.71
C SER A 161 7.08 -2.72 26.88
N ASN A 162 8.36 -3.09 27.12
CA ASN A 162 9.44 -2.11 27.29
C ASN A 162 9.71 -1.34 25.98
N GLN A 163 9.80 -2.02 24.83
CA GLN A 163 10.04 -1.35 23.53
C GLN A 163 8.86 -0.45 23.13
N HIS A 164 7.62 -0.87 23.39
CA HIS A 164 6.44 -0.06 23.09
C HIS A 164 6.34 1.17 23.99
N SER A 165 6.61 1.02 25.30
CA SER A 165 6.55 2.15 26.24
C SER A 165 7.73 3.13 26.15
N THR A 166 8.80 2.76 25.47
CA THR A 166 9.99 3.62 25.27
C THR A 166 10.13 4.05 23.82
N SER A 167 10.71 3.22 22.97
CA SER A 167 11.10 3.58 21.60
C SER A 167 9.91 3.90 20.68
N LEU A 168 8.76 3.20 20.86
CA LEU A 168 7.55 3.51 20.09
C LEU A 168 6.86 4.75 20.65
N ALA A 169 6.75 4.88 21.97
CA ALA A 169 6.11 6.02 22.63
C ALA A 169 6.88 7.34 22.40
N SER A 170 8.22 7.29 22.28
CA SER A 170 9.05 8.47 21.96
C SER A 170 9.01 8.87 20.48
N GLY A 171 8.52 7.99 19.59
CA GLY A 171 8.59 8.18 18.15
C GLY A 171 9.96 7.88 17.52
N ASP A 172 10.91 7.32 18.29
CA ASP A 172 12.24 6.95 17.78
C ASP A 172 12.17 5.81 16.75
N LYS A 173 11.17 4.93 16.92
CA LYS A 173 10.91 3.79 16.02
C LYS A 173 9.44 3.69 15.67
N THR A 174 9.18 3.15 14.50
CA THR A 174 7.83 2.79 14.05
C THR A 174 7.60 1.28 14.16
N CYS A 175 6.37 0.82 13.94
CA CYS A 175 6.04 -0.61 14.04
C CYS A 175 6.94 -1.47 13.14
N ILE A 176 7.17 -1.03 11.89
CA ILE A 176 7.95 -1.79 10.90
C ILE A 176 9.44 -1.87 11.24
N ASP A 177 9.98 -0.98 12.07
CA ASP A 177 11.38 -1.06 12.46
C ASP A 177 11.69 -2.36 13.23
N CYS A 178 10.70 -2.88 13.97
CA CYS A 178 10.82 -4.09 14.78
C CYS A 178 10.00 -5.26 14.23
N HIS A 179 8.83 -5.00 13.61
CA HIS A 179 7.89 -6.03 13.17
C HIS A 179 8.02 -6.37 11.69
N LYS A 180 9.24 -6.78 11.27
CA LYS A 180 9.48 -7.33 9.93
C LYS A 180 9.13 -8.81 9.88
N GLY A 181 8.69 -9.31 8.72
CA GLY A 181 8.37 -10.72 8.53
C GLY A 181 7.05 -11.20 9.16
N ILE A 182 6.12 -10.28 9.49
CA ILE A 182 4.85 -10.63 10.16
C ILE A 182 3.78 -11.17 9.22
N ALA A 183 3.93 -10.92 7.92
CA ALA A 183 2.96 -11.33 6.90
C ALA A 183 3.61 -12.14 5.76
N HIS A 184 4.92 -12.01 5.61
CA HIS A 184 5.71 -12.69 4.57
C HIS A 184 7.03 -13.17 5.16
N GLU A 185 7.59 -14.23 4.59
CA GLU A 185 8.92 -14.70 4.95
C GLU A 185 9.95 -13.58 4.74
N LEU A 186 10.90 -13.48 5.65
CA LEU A 186 11.99 -12.53 5.49
C LEU A 186 12.90 -12.96 4.34
N PRO A 187 13.43 -12.00 3.56
CA PRO A 187 14.54 -12.29 2.65
C PRO A 187 15.79 -12.72 3.42
N ASP A 188 16.82 -13.14 2.70
CA ASP A 188 18.14 -13.29 3.33
C ASP A 188 18.60 -11.93 3.87
N MET A 189 18.70 -11.84 5.19
CA MET A 189 19.08 -10.64 5.92
C MET A 189 20.57 -10.57 6.22
N SER A 190 21.36 -11.52 5.76
CA SER A 190 22.81 -11.52 5.94
C SER A 190 23.43 -10.27 5.30
N GLY A 191 24.23 -9.55 6.08
CA GLY A 191 24.85 -8.29 5.64
C GLY A 191 23.93 -7.06 5.62
N VAL A 192 22.67 -7.16 6.08
CA VAL A 192 21.81 -6.00 6.25
C VAL A 192 22.21 -5.24 7.53
N PRO A 193 22.62 -3.97 7.45
CA PRO A 193 23.08 -3.22 8.63
C PRO A 193 22.04 -3.21 9.76
N GLY A 194 22.48 -3.48 10.98
CA GLY A 194 21.64 -3.50 12.18
C GLY A 194 20.74 -4.74 12.34
N TRP A 195 20.80 -5.71 11.42
CA TRP A 195 20.00 -6.93 11.55
C TRP A 195 20.54 -7.86 12.66
N ASP A 196 21.83 -8.01 12.76
CA ASP A 196 22.48 -8.85 13.79
C ASP A 196 22.18 -8.33 15.20
N ASP A 197 22.05 -7.01 15.39
CA ASP A 197 21.65 -6.40 16.64
C ASP A 197 20.19 -6.75 17.00
N VAL A 198 19.31 -6.81 16.01
CA VAL A 198 17.90 -7.23 16.20
C VAL A 198 17.83 -8.68 16.61
N VAL A 199 18.59 -9.57 15.95
CA VAL A 199 18.61 -11.03 16.23
C VAL A 199 19.25 -11.31 17.59
N SER A 200 20.37 -10.67 17.92
CA SER A 200 21.05 -10.86 19.20
C SER A 200 20.17 -10.43 20.38
N ALA A 201 19.40 -9.37 20.18
CA ALA A 201 18.43 -8.91 21.15
C ALA A 201 17.16 -9.79 21.21
N GLN A 202 16.98 -10.78 20.33
CA GLN A 202 15.87 -11.74 20.34
C GLN A 202 16.17 -13.03 21.12
N ARG A 203 17.43 -13.28 21.41
CA ARG A 203 17.89 -14.41 22.21
C ARG A 203 17.95 -14.04 23.69
#